data_87493062ad145c258f5a4d3c295731f7
#
_entry.id   87493062ad145c258f5a4d3c295731f7
#
_cell.length_a   1.000
_cell.length_b   1.000
_cell.length_c   1.000
_cell.angle_alpha   90.00
_cell.angle_beta   90.00
_cell.angle_gamma   90.00
#
_symmetry.space_group_name_H-M   'P 1'
#
loop_
_entity.id
_entity.type
_entity.pdbx_description
1 polymer ?
#
loop_
_entity_poly.entity_id
_entity_poly.type
_entity_poly.pdbx_seq_one_letter_code
_entity_poly.pdbx_strand_id
1 'polypeptide(L)'
;MTKLPFFQKGDSKGLNFFSPDNKLIQNVFFTYIVIIFLFLIIIFLRLFQLTIVKGSYYRTLSEQNRLREIIIEAPRGEIVDRKGFTLAQSLIPNINQKIEPGLLDSNQKITSRRVYQSPEAIAPLIGYRQIADTHDLNNDICQYKLQLGDRTGKKGIEKLFDCQLRGRPGKKLVEIDAQGRYLKTVDVIPPIPGEKIQLALDLELQKKGYELVKNVKAAIIVTNPKTGEILASVSSPSFSSQDFEDNSDINIQSYLTNKDDPLFNRVAEGIYPPGSIFKLVVATAGLEEKAIDEKTEIEDKGSIKAGATTFGNWYFLQYGKVEGMVDLVKAIRRSNDIFFYKVGEKTGVEKIKKWSDIFGLGKLTKIGLDEEEGIIPSSFWKKEVLKENWYLGDTYNLSIGQGYVGTTPLQMALVTDVFANGGYLCRPQLLKVRTIHELSLQNKSSCKKLPISQKTIDLIREGMKQACSIGGTGWPLFDFIAGKTKIQVACKTGTAESQTKDGLPHAWITAFAPYDNPEISVTILVEEGGQGSDVAGPIAKEILKAYFERSQ
;
A
#
# COMPACT_ATOMS: atom_id res chain seq x y z
N MET A 1 -32.45 -36.40 -91.10
CA MET A 1 -31.96 -36.88 -92.41
C MET A 1 -30.76 -36.08 -92.81
N THR A 2 -29.54 -36.67 -92.66
CA THR A 2 -28.37 -36.37 -93.48
C THR A 2 -27.29 -37.34 -93.11
N LYS A 3 -26.76 -38.02 -94.08
CA LYS A 3 -25.95 -39.23 -94.06
C LYS A 3 -24.50 -38.97 -93.61
N LEU A 4 -23.97 -39.86 -92.77
CA LEU A 4 -22.56 -40.02 -92.50
C LEU A 4 -21.81 -40.58 -93.75
N PRO A 5 -20.61 -40.12 -94.07
CA PRO A 5 -19.78 -40.76 -95.07
C PRO A 5 -18.90 -41.85 -94.45
N PHE A 6 -18.63 -42.86 -95.19
CA PHE A 6 -17.91 -44.11 -95.05
C PHE A 6 -16.48 -43.96 -94.52
N PHE A 7 -16.11 -44.83 -93.59
CA PHE A 7 -14.73 -45.14 -93.24
C PHE A 7 -14.09 -45.96 -94.42
N GLN A 8 -13.05 -45.43 -95.01
CA GLN A 8 -12.11 -46.20 -95.80
C GLN A 8 -11.04 -46.78 -94.84
N LYS A 9 -10.79 -48.08 -94.92
CA LYS A 9 -9.74 -48.85 -94.32
C LYS A 9 -8.38 -48.33 -94.82
N GLY A 10 -7.67 -47.60 -93.99
CA GLY A 10 -6.29 -47.22 -94.21
C GLY A 10 -5.35 -48.21 -93.47
N ASP A 11 -4.35 -48.65 -94.21
CA ASP A 11 -3.35 -49.61 -93.78
C ASP A 11 -2.71 -49.34 -92.42
N SER A 12 -2.71 -50.36 -91.56
CA SER A 12 -2.00 -50.38 -90.33
C SER A 12 -0.51 -50.50 -90.62
N LYS A 13 0.21 -49.42 -90.80
CA LYS A 13 1.64 -49.38 -90.61
C LYS A 13 1.92 -49.24 -89.12
N GLY A 14 2.21 -50.32 -88.43
CA GLY A 14 2.69 -50.30 -87.11
C GLY A 14 3.95 -49.43 -87.04
N LEU A 15 3.88 -48.42 -86.11
CA LEU A 15 5.04 -47.65 -85.78
C LEU A 15 6.03 -48.56 -85.06
N ASN A 16 6.95 -49.17 -85.89
CA ASN A 16 8.13 -49.86 -85.36
C ASN A 16 9.12 -48.81 -84.84
N PHE A 17 9.06 -48.50 -83.57
CA PHE A 17 9.98 -47.59 -82.86
C PHE A 17 11.46 -48.12 -82.79
N PHE A 18 11.72 -49.31 -83.32
CA PHE A 18 13.02 -49.92 -83.36
C PHE A 18 13.41 -50.35 -84.75
N SER A 19 13.77 -49.45 -85.68
CA SER A 19 14.42 -49.75 -86.93
C SER A 19 15.97 -49.75 -86.68
N PRO A 20 16.74 -50.72 -87.28
CA PRO A 20 18.19 -50.87 -86.97
C PRO A 20 19.05 -49.68 -87.39
N ASP A 21 18.55 -48.72 -88.17
CA ASP A 21 19.36 -47.65 -88.76
C ASP A 21 19.34 -46.31 -87.93
N ASN A 22 18.71 -46.28 -86.78
CA ASN A 22 18.63 -45.05 -85.99
C ASN A 22 19.40 -45.14 -84.70
N LYS A 23 20.70 -45.49 -84.74
CA LYS A 23 21.61 -45.52 -83.57
C LYS A 23 21.65 -44.19 -82.81
N LEU A 24 21.40 -43.09 -83.52
CA LEU A 24 21.39 -41.75 -82.88
C LEU A 24 20.16 -41.54 -81.97
N ILE A 25 18.99 -42.02 -82.45
CA ILE A 25 17.69 -41.88 -81.66
C ILE A 25 17.75 -42.85 -80.48
N GLN A 26 18.32 -44.06 -80.66
CA GLN A 26 18.49 -44.99 -79.54
C GLN A 26 19.48 -44.49 -78.48
N ASN A 27 20.58 -43.87 -78.89
CA ASN A 27 21.50 -43.22 -77.94
C ASN A 27 20.88 -42.03 -77.19
N VAL A 28 20.15 -41.21 -77.87
CA VAL A 28 19.43 -40.10 -77.27
C VAL A 28 18.36 -40.57 -76.24
N PHE A 29 17.58 -41.61 -76.64
CA PHE A 29 16.59 -42.21 -75.74
C PHE A 29 17.20 -42.86 -74.53
N PHE A 30 18.33 -43.60 -74.72
CA PHE A 30 19.09 -44.19 -73.62
C PHE A 30 19.69 -43.11 -72.68
N THR A 31 20.18 -42.02 -73.24
CA THR A 31 20.67 -40.87 -72.47
C THR A 31 19.57 -40.24 -71.60
N TYR A 32 18.38 -40.07 -72.16
CA TYR A 32 17.22 -39.58 -71.37
C TYR A 32 16.80 -40.54 -70.28
N ILE A 33 16.81 -41.86 -70.52
CA ILE A 33 16.52 -42.86 -69.50
C ILE A 33 17.57 -42.81 -68.37
N VAL A 34 18.87 -42.68 -68.69
CA VAL A 34 19.92 -42.55 -67.72
C VAL A 34 19.78 -41.27 -66.88
N ILE A 35 19.44 -40.16 -67.54
CA ILE A 35 19.20 -38.89 -66.84
C ILE A 35 18.00 -39.02 -65.88
N ILE A 36 16.90 -39.61 -66.34
CA ILE A 36 15.70 -39.84 -65.50
C ILE A 36 16.05 -40.75 -64.31
N PHE A 37 16.84 -41.83 -64.57
CA PHE A 37 17.23 -42.76 -63.54
C PHE A 37 18.17 -42.10 -62.48
N LEU A 38 19.12 -41.28 -62.92
CA LEU A 38 19.95 -40.49 -62.05
C LEU A 38 19.12 -39.50 -61.20
N PHE A 39 18.15 -38.87 -61.81
CA PHE A 39 17.24 -37.95 -61.12
C PHE A 39 16.41 -38.70 -60.06
N LEU A 40 15.89 -39.89 -60.41
CA LEU A 40 15.17 -40.74 -59.45
C LEU A 40 16.07 -41.22 -58.28
N ILE A 41 17.34 -41.53 -58.55
CA ILE A 41 18.30 -41.87 -57.50
C ILE A 41 18.52 -40.69 -56.59
N ILE A 42 18.69 -39.49 -57.11
CA ILE A 42 18.85 -38.27 -56.27
C ILE A 42 17.63 -38.06 -55.39
N ILE A 43 16.42 -38.18 -55.95
CA ILE A 43 15.17 -38.06 -55.18
C ILE A 43 15.11 -39.17 -54.11
N PHE A 44 15.44 -40.41 -54.47
CA PHE A 44 15.43 -41.52 -53.51
C PHE A 44 16.45 -41.31 -52.39
N LEU A 45 17.67 -40.89 -52.69
CA LEU A 45 18.69 -40.59 -51.70
C LEU A 45 18.24 -39.42 -50.80
N ARG A 46 17.60 -38.43 -51.36
CA ARG A 46 17.04 -37.29 -50.58
C ARG A 46 15.88 -37.73 -49.69
N LEU A 47 14.99 -38.55 -50.19
CA LEU A 47 13.92 -39.16 -49.41
C LEU A 47 14.46 -40.03 -48.29
N PHE A 48 15.43 -40.88 -48.58
CA PHE A 48 16.12 -41.72 -47.58
C PHE A 48 16.76 -40.83 -46.49
N GLN A 49 17.47 -39.79 -46.89
CA GLN A 49 18.06 -38.84 -45.95
C GLN A 49 16.98 -38.16 -45.04
N LEU A 50 15.86 -37.71 -45.59
CA LEU A 50 14.80 -37.03 -44.86
C LEU A 50 14.00 -37.98 -43.97
N THR A 51 13.71 -39.19 -44.44
CA THR A 51 12.85 -40.13 -43.69
C THR A 51 13.59 -41.04 -42.73
N ILE A 52 14.80 -41.49 -43.08
CA ILE A 52 15.57 -42.44 -42.26
C ILE A 52 16.64 -41.69 -41.44
N VAL A 53 17.55 -40.96 -42.11
CA VAL A 53 18.69 -40.33 -41.42
C VAL A 53 18.25 -39.16 -40.52
N LYS A 54 17.36 -38.32 -41.01
CA LYS A 54 16.81 -37.15 -40.27
C LYS A 54 15.37 -37.36 -39.81
N GLY A 55 14.82 -38.56 -39.92
CA GLY A 55 13.42 -38.84 -39.60
C GLY A 55 13.08 -38.57 -38.15
N SER A 56 13.97 -38.96 -37.20
CA SER A 56 13.81 -38.67 -35.78
C SER A 56 13.80 -37.16 -35.50
N TYR A 57 14.73 -36.44 -36.12
CA TYR A 57 14.82 -34.97 -35.99
C TYR A 57 13.56 -34.27 -36.49
N TYR A 58 13.07 -34.59 -37.70
CA TYR A 58 11.85 -33.97 -38.23
C TYR A 58 10.59 -34.41 -37.50
N ARG A 59 10.56 -35.64 -36.95
CA ARG A 59 9.48 -36.12 -36.10
C ARG A 59 9.43 -35.28 -34.81
N THR A 60 10.59 -35.07 -34.14
CA THR A 60 10.68 -34.23 -32.93
C THR A 60 10.24 -32.80 -33.22
N LEU A 61 10.69 -32.20 -34.34
CA LEU A 61 10.23 -30.88 -34.76
C LEU A 61 8.72 -30.83 -35.00
N SER A 62 8.15 -31.85 -35.66
CA SER A 62 6.72 -31.95 -35.91
C SER A 62 5.93 -32.09 -34.59
N GLU A 63 6.44 -32.92 -33.65
CA GLU A 63 5.82 -33.07 -32.32
C GLU A 63 5.90 -31.78 -31.51
N GLN A 64 7.04 -31.08 -31.55
CA GLN A 64 7.20 -29.78 -30.89
C GLN A 64 6.26 -28.73 -31.49
N ASN A 65 6.03 -28.74 -32.79
CA ASN A 65 5.09 -27.83 -33.45
C ASN A 65 3.60 -28.14 -33.17
N ARG A 66 3.32 -29.39 -32.75
CA ARG A 66 1.95 -29.82 -32.39
C ARG A 66 1.58 -29.56 -30.95
N LEU A 67 2.58 -29.37 -30.08
CA LEU A 67 2.39 -29.14 -28.66
C LEU A 67 2.56 -27.66 -28.34
N ARG A 68 1.59 -27.08 -27.62
CA ARG A 68 1.64 -25.72 -27.14
C ARG A 68 1.40 -25.67 -25.65
N GLU A 69 2.20 -24.87 -24.95
CA GLU A 69 2.02 -24.60 -23.53
C GLU A 69 1.11 -23.39 -23.36
N ILE A 70 0.03 -23.55 -22.59
CA ILE A 70 -0.82 -22.46 -22.09
C ILE A 70 -0.48 -22.26 -20.63
N ILE A 71 -0.03 -21.08 -20.28
CA ILE A 71 0.29 -20.75 -18.89
C ILE A 71 -1.00 -20.58 -18.10
N ILE A 72 -1.08 -21.22 -16.94
CA ILE A 72 -2.15 -21.05 -15.96
C ILE A 72 -1.61 -20.15 -14.87
N GLU A 73 -2.13 -18.92 -14.76
CA GLU A 73 -1.75 -18.00 -13.70
C GLU A 73 -2.04 -18.63 -12.34
N ALA A 74 -1.08 -18.53 -11.42
CA ALA A 74 -1.29 -18.99 -10.05
C ALA A 74 -2.33 -18.10 -9.37
N PRO A 75 -3.28 -18.68 -8.61
CA PRO A 75 -4.10 -17.90 -7.72
C PRO A 75 -3.20 -17.16 -6.74
N ARG A 76 -3.32 -15.83 -6.72
CA ARG A 76 -2.55 -14.99 -5.80
C ARG A 76 -2.98 -15.26 -4.36
N GLY A 77 -2.04 -15.32 -3.44
CA GLY A 77 -2.26 -15.61 -2.02
C GLY A 77 -3.36 -14.76 -1.41
N GLU A 78 -4.13 -15.35 -0.52
CA GLU A 78 -5.22 -14.68 0.18
C GLU A 78 -4.67 -13.67 1.17
N ILE A 79 -5.27 -12.47 1.24
CA ILE A 79 -5.00 -11.47 2.28
C ILE A 79 -6.20 -11.47 3.22
N VAL A 80 -5.95 -11.68 4.51
CA VAL A 80 -7.00 -11.73 5.52
C VAL A 80 -6.72 -10.76 6.66
N ASP A 81 -7.78 -10.36 7.35
CA ASP A 81 -7.69 -9.53 8.55
C ASP A 81 -7.18 -10.33 9.77
N ARG A 82 -7.07 -9.66 10.92
CA ARG A 82 -6.62 -10.28 12.18
C ARG A 82 -7.52 -11.42 12.69
N LYS A 83 -8.78 -11.47 12.27
CA LYS A 83 -9.79 -12.49 12.65
C LYS A 83 -9.91 -13.60 11.60
N GLY A 84 -9.24 -13.44 10.45
CA GLY A 84 -9.30 -14.39 9.33
C GLY A 84 -10.35 -14.04 8.27
N PHE A 85 -11.02 -12.89 8.37
CA PHE A 85 -11.93 -12.41 7.32
C PHE A 85 -11.15 -12.03 6.07
N THR A 86 -11.62 -12.48 4.92
CA THR A 86 -10.96 -12.22 3.64
C THR A 86 -11.05 -10.74 3.26
N LEU A 87 -9.91 -10.14 2.95
CA LEU A 87 -9.76 -8.78 2.40
C LEU A 87 -9.59 -8.82 0.88
N ALA A 88 -8.75 -9.74 0.41
CA ALA A 88 -8.53 -9.97 -1.02
C ALA A 88 -8.26 -11.46 -1.28
N GLN A 89 -8.91 -12.00 -2.33
CA GLN A 89 -8.72 -13.39 -2.77
C GLN A 89 -8.71 -13.48 -4.30
N SER A 90 -8.07 -14.51 -4.83
CA SER A 90 -8.13 -14.81 -6.26
C SER A 90 -9.13 -15.91 -6.53
N LEU A 91 -10.02 -15.65 -7.49
CA LEU A 91 -10.90 -16.70 -8.01
C LEU A 91 -10.05 -17.65 -8.85
N ILE A 92 -10.15 -18.94 -8.54
CA ILE A 92 -9.41 -19.99 -9.24
C ILE A 92 -9.95 -20.07 -10.67
N PRO A 93 -9.10 -19.97 -11.70
CA PRO A 93 -9.54 -20.17 -13.05
C PRO A 93 -10.06 -21.59 -13.22
N ASN A 94 -11.12 -21.76 -14.02
CA ASN A 94 -11.63 -23.09 -14.35
C ASN A 94 -10.63 -23.84 -15.24
N ILE A 95 -9.72 -24.58 -14.63
CA ILE A 95 -8.65 -25.33 -15.31
C ILE A 95 -9.24 -26.37 -16.30
N ASN A 96 -10.46 -26.84 -16.00
CA ASN A 96 -11.17 -27.83 -16.81
C ASN A 96 -12.04 -27.21 -17.90
N GLN A 97 -12.06 -25.87 -18.02
CA GLN A 97 -12.81 -25.22 -19.10
C GLN A 97 -12.35 -25.78 -20.43
N LYS A 98 -13.28 -26.36 -21.19
CA LYS A 98 -13.02 -26.81 -22.56
C LYS A 98 -12.57 -25.57 -23.35
N ILE A 99 -11.40 -25.66 -23.92
CA ILE A 99 -10.94 -24.67 -24.87
C ILE A 99 -11.85 -24.86 -26.08
N GLU A 100 -12.58 -23.82 -26.48
CA GLU A 100 -13.43 -23.90 -27.66
C GLU A 100 -12.59 -24.21 -28.92
N PRO A 101 -13.13 -25.00 -29.84
CA PRO A 101 -12.42 -25.29 -31.09
C PRO A 101 -12.23 -23.98 -31.88
N GLY A 102 -11.03 -23.46 -31.88
CA GLY A 102 -10.65 -22.23 -32.52
C GLY A 102 -9.14 -22.06 -32.60
N LEU A 103 -8.69 -21.06 -33.33
CA LEU A 103 -7.28 -20.66 -33.34
C LEU A 103 -6.84 -20.28 -31.92
N LEU A 104 -5.85 -20.97 -31.38
CA LEU A 104 -5.23 -20.59 -30.13
C LEU A 104 -4.27 -19.41 -30.37
N ASP A 105 -4.50 -18.31 -29.68
CA ASP A 105 -3.54 -17.21 -29.66
C ASP A 105 -2.23 -17.70 -29.04
N SER A 106 -1.10 -17.27 -29.63
CA SER A 106 0.25 -17.62 -29.17
C SER A 106 0.51 -17.20 -27.71
N ASN A 107 -0.22 -16.19 -27.24
CA ASN A 107 -0.08 -15.61 -25.90
C ASN A 107 -1.27 -15.94 -24.98
N GLN A 108 -2.10 -16.93 -25.32
CA GLN A 108 -3.25 -17.27 -24.49
C GLN A 108 -2.80 -17.75 -23.12
N LYS A 109 -3.28 -17.05 -22.09
CA LYS A 109 -3.09 -17.38 -20.67
C LYS A 109 -4.46 -17.64 -20.02
N ILE A 110 -4.50 -18.56 -19.06
CA ILE A 110 -5.64 -18.73 -18.17
C ILE A 110 -5.35 -17.85 -16.95
N THR A 111 -6.07 -16.73 -16.84
CA THR A 111 -5.84 -15.72 -15.81
C THR A 111 -6.73 -15.93 -14.60
N SER A 112 -6.23 -15.62 -13.40
CA SER A 112 -7.01 -15.55 -12.17
C SER A 112 -7.54 -14.14 -11.98
N ARG A 113 -8.78 -14.00 -11.47
CA ARG A 113 -9.34 -12.69 -11.13
C ARG A 113 -9.20 -12.43 -9.64
N ARG A 114 -8.62 -11.28 -9.27
CA ARG A 114 -8.56 -10.80 -7.89
C ARG A 114 -9.86 -10.15 -7.48
N VAL A 115 -10.34 -10.44 -6.27
CA VAL A 115 -11.56 -9.84 -5.70
C VAL A 115 -11.20 -9.22 -4.36
N TYR A 116 -11.54 -7.94 -4.21
CA TYR A 116 -11.32 -7.15 -3.01
C TYR A 116 -12.63 -6.92 -2.26
N GLN A 117 -12.64 -7.20 -0.95
CA GLN A 117 -13.80 -6.96 -0.09
C GLN A 117 -13.77 -5.51 0.40
N SER A 118 -14.89 -4.77 0.25
CA SER A 118 -14.95 -3.34 0.60
C SER A 118 -13.81 -2.54 -0.05
N PRO A 119 -13.69 -2.57 -1.40
CA PRO A 119 -12.48 -2.19 -2.13
C PRO A 119 -12.03 -0.75 -1.90
N GLU A 120 -12.96 0.17 -1.61
CA GLU A 120 -12.63 1.57 -1.29
C GLU A 120 -12.09 1.75 0.13
N ALA A 121 -12.70 1.06 1.10
CA ALA A 121 -12.31 1.20 2.50
C ALA A 121 -10.89 0.68 2.76
N ILE A 122 -10.45 -0.34 2.03
CA ILE A 122 -9.15 -0.99 2.23
C ILE A 122 -8.07 -0.53 1.25
N ALA A 123 -8.44 0.15 0.15
CA ALA A 123 -7.52 0.45 -0.97
C ALA A 123 -6.23 1.19 -0.56
N PRO A 124 -6.25 2.23 0.28
CA PRO A 124 -5.03 2.95 0.63
C PRO A 124 -3.98 2.07 1.34
N LEU A 125 -4.42 1.03 2.04
CA LEU A 125 -3.55 0.08 2.72
C LEU A 125 -3.23 -1.15 1.87
N ILE A 126 -4.26 -1.79 1.30
CA ILE A 126 -4.07 -3.02 0.53
C ILE A 126 -3.42 -2.73 -0.83
N GLY A 127 -3.74 -1.59 -1.42
CA GLY A 127 -3.26 -1.25 -2.75
C GLY A 127 -3.99 -2.00 -3.86
N TYR A 128 -3.33 -2.19 -4.98
CA TYR A 128 -3.87 -2.82 -6.18
C TYR A 128 -2.78 -3.51 -6.98
N ARG A 129 -3.17 -4.36 -7.94
CA ARG A 129 -2.29 -4.95 -8.93
C ARG A 129 -2.65 -4.46 -10.34
N GLN A 130 -1.65 -4.37 -11.20
CA GLN A 130 -1.80 -4.06 -12.62
C GLN A 130 -0.85 -4.89 -13.46
N ILE A 131 -1.00 -4.81 -14.78
CA ILE A 131 -0.07 -5.42 -15.74
C ILE A 131 1.34 -4.85 -15.48
N ALA A 132 2.31 -5.75 -15.40
CA ALA A 132 3.70 -5.40 -15.17
C ALA A 132 4.25 -4.61 -16.37
N ASP A 133 4.88 -3.49 -16.09
CA ASP A 133 5.59 -2.69 -17.08
C ASP A 133 7.05 -3.15 -17.24
N THR A 134 7.79 -2.51 -18.14
CA THR A 134 9.21 -2.86 -18.39
C THR A 134 10.11 -2.66 -17.18
N HIS A 135 9.78 -1.70 -16.30
CA HIS A 135 10.52 -1.46 -15.08
C HIS A 135 10.30 -2.61 -14.08
N ASP A 136 9.07 -3.10 -13.92
CA ASP A 136 8.76 -4.23 -13.06
C ASP A 136 9.45 -5.51 -13.53
N LEU A 137 9.42 -5.78 -14.86
CA LEU A 137 10.06 -6.95 -15.44
C LEU A 137 11.58 -6.97 -15.21
N ASN A 138 12.23 -5.81 -15.36
CA ASN A 138 13.67 -5.68 -15.23
C ASN A 138 14.14 -5.73 -13.76
N ASN A 139 13.33 -5.26 -12.83
CA ASN A 139 13.66 -5.17 -11.40
C ASN A 139 13.00 -6.26 -10.55
N ASP A 140 12.39 -7.26 -11.17
CA ASP A 140 11.74 -8.35 -10.44
C ASP A 140 12.78 -9.18 -9.66
N ILE A 141 12.67 -9.17 -8.34
CA ILE A 141 13.54 -9.91 -7.42
C ILE A 141 12.97 -11.25 -6.98
N CYS A 142 11.70 -11.54 -7.35
CA CYS A 142 11.01 -12.73 -6.90
C CYS A 142 11.60 -14.02 -7.52
N GLN A 143 11.40 -15.14 -6.85
CA GLN A 143 11.85 -16.46 -7.32
C GLN A 143 11.20 -16.83 -8.67
N TYR A 144 9.90 -16.58 -8.79
CA TYR A 144 9.16 -16.79 -10.03
C TYR A 144 9.03 -15.45 -10.75
N LYS A 145 9.81 -15.31 -11.82
CA LYS A 145 9.92 -14.07 -12.58
C LYS A 145 8.65 -13.72 -13.32
N LEU A 146 8.37 -12.44 -13.38
CA LEU A 146 7.29 -11.89 -14.21
C LEU A 146 7.57 -12.14 -15.69
N GLN A 147 6.51 -12.43 -16.42
CA GLN A 147 6.50 -12.50 -17.86
C GLN A 147 5.63 -11.38 -18.43
N LEU A 148 5.81 -11.08 -19.71
CA LEU A 148 4.98 -10.08 -20.40
C LEU A 148 3.48 -10.43 -20.25
N GLY A 149 2.70 -9.45 -19.81
CA GLY A 149 1.27 -9.60 -19.56
C GLY A 149 0.92 -10.16 -18.17
N ASP A 150 1.90 -10.47 -17.32
CA ASP A 150 1.63 -10.81 -15.92
C ASP A 150 1.22 -9.56 -15.12
N ARG A 151 0.48 -9.79 -14.04
CA ARG A 151 0.09 -8.73 -13.11
C ARG A 151 0.97 -8.76 -11.86
N THR A 152 1.36 -7.59 -11.37
CA THR A 152 2.14 -7.39 -10.16
C THR A 152 1.50 -6.38 -9.24
N GLY A 153 1.82 -6.42 -7.94
CA GLY A 153 1.37 -5.41 -6.98
C GLY A 153 2.06 -4.07 -7.23
N LYS A 154 1.28 -3.00 -7.38
CA LYS A 154 1.80 -1.65 -7.68
C LYS A 154 1.82 -0.73 -6.46
N LYS A 155 0.95 -0.95 -5.48
CA LYS A 155 0.88 -0.14 -4.25
C LYS A 155 0.46 -1.01 -3.05
N GLY A 156 0.73 -0.53 -1.84
CA GLY A 156 0.25 -1.12 -0.61
C GLY A 156 0.78 -2.52 -0.30
N ILE A 157 -0.03 -3.31 0.39
CA ILE A 157 0.27 -4.71 0.76
C ILE A 157 0.48 -5.59 -0.46
N GLU A 158 -0.26 -5.35 -1.54
CA GLU A 158 -0.09 -6.07 -2.81
C GLU A 158 1.32 -5.90 -3.38
N LYS A 159 1.93 -4.70 -3.26
CA LYS A 159 3.33 -4.43 -3.66
C LYS A 159 4.32 -4.99 -2.65
N LEU A 160 4.10 -4.72 -1.36
CA LEU A 160 5.02 -5.09 -0.28
C LEU A 160 5.26 -6.61 -0.19
N PHE A 161 4.21 -7.39 -0.38
CA PHE A 161 4.25 -8.86 -0.31
C PHE A 161 4.08 -9.52 -1.69
N ASP A 162 4.43 -8.82 -2.77
CA ASP A 162 4.20 -9.32 -4.12
C ASP A 162 4.80 -10.71 -4.36
N CYS A 163 6.05 -10.93 -3.93
CA CYS A 163 6.72 -12.22 -4.12
C CYS A 163 6.03 -13.38 -3.40
N GLN A 164 5.56 -13.15 -2.16
CA GLN A 164 4.87 -14.17 -1.36
C GLN A 164 3.46 -14.43 -1.92
N LEU A 165 2.78 -13.36 -2.35
CA LEU A 165 1.42 -13.45 -2.87
C LEU A 165 1.36 -14.07 -4.27
N ARG A 166 2.42 -13.97 -5.08
CA ARG A 166 2.42 -14.32 -6.51
C ARG A 166 2.16 -15.80 -6.81
N GLY A 167 2.67 -16.74 -6.01
CA GLY A 167 2.56 -18.18 -6.25
C GLY A 167 3.41 -18.67 -7.43
N ARG A 168 3.18 -19.92 -7.84
CA ARG A 168 3.88 -20.56 -8.95
C ARG A 168 2.88 -20.87 -10.07
N PRO A 169 3.07 -20.35 -11.30
CA PRO A 169 2.18 -20.63 -12.40
C PRO A 169 2.19 -22.12 -12.79
N GLY A 170 1.03 -22.62 -13.21
CA GLY A 170 0.85 -23.92 -13.82
C GLY A 170 0.98 -23.86 -15.34
N LYS A 171 0.88 -25.02 -15.98
CA LYS A 171 0.93 -25.17 -17.43
C LYS A 171 -0.11 -26.17 -17.90
N LYS A 172 -0.77 -25.86 -19.01
CA LYS A 172 -1.65 -26.78 -19.73
C LYS A 172 -1.00 -27.09 -21.08
N LEU A 173 -0.58 -28.33 -21.28
CA LEU A 173 -0.01 -28.78 -22.53
C LEU A 173 -1.14 -29.24 -23.44
N VAL A 174 -1.28 -28.60 -24.58
CA VAL A 174 -2.33 -28.87 -25.57
C VAL A 174 -1.74 -29.28 -26.90
N GLU A 175 -2.44 -30.19 -27.60
CA GLU A 175 -2.14 -30.55 -28.97
C GLU A 175 -2.95 -29.65 -29.92
N ILE A 176 -2.28 -29.13 -30.93
CA ILE A 176 -2.86 -28.29 -31.99
C ILE A 176 -2.64 -28.91 -33.37
N ASP A 177 -3.51 -28.60 -34.31
CA ASP A 177 -3.33 -28.98 -35.73
C ASP A 177 -2.36 -28.01 -36.45
N ALA A 178 -2.10 -28.29 -37.73
CA ALA A 178 -1.22 -27.48 -38.56
C ALA A 178 -1.75 -26.05 -38.81
N GLN A 179 -3.01 -25.79 -38.48
CA GLN A 179 -3.63 -24.46 -38.56
C GLN A 179 -3.69 -23.75 -37.21
N GLY A 180 -3.13 -24.36 -36.14
CA GLY A 180 -3.11 -23.82 -34.80
C GLY A 180 -4.41 -24.02 -34.01
N ARG A 181 -5.32 -24.89 -34.46
CA ARG A 181 -6.60 -25.16 -33.77
C ARG A 181 -6.39 -26.21 -32.66
N TYR A 182 -7.03 -26.00 -31.54
CA TYR A 182 -7.02 -26.95 -30.40
C TYR A 182 -7.60 -28.32 -30.80
N LEU A 183 -6.89 -29.39 -30.49
CA LEU A 183 -7.34 -30.78 -30.69
C LEU A 183 -7.69 -31.44 -29.35
N LYS A 184 -6.76 -31.48 -28.41
CA LYS A 184 -6.96 -32.08 -27.07
C LYS A 184 -5.95 -31.56 -26.06
N THR A 185 -6.27 -31.72 -24.78
CA THR A 185 -5.31 -31.53 -23.68
C THR A 185 -4.48 -32.80 -23.51
N VAL A 186 -3.17 -32.64 -23.47
CA VAL A 186 -2.20 -33.73 -23.28
C VAL A 186 -1.86 -33.90 -21.82
N ASP A 187 -1.57 -32.79 -21.13
CA ASP A 187 -1.19 -32.78 -19.71
C ASP A 187 -1.56 -31.46 -19.05
N VAL A 188 -1.71 -31.47 -17.72
CA VAL A 188 -1.98 -30.28 -16.90
C VAL A 188 -1.13 -30.32 -15.64
N ILE A 189 -0.22 -29.38 -15.53
CA ILE A 189 0.52 -29.10 -14.30
C ILE A 189 -0.25 -27.99 -13.57
N PRO A 190 -0.91 -28.27 -12.43
CA PRO A 190 -1.70 -27.27 -11.72
C PRO A 190 -0.82 -26.15 -11.15
N PRO A 191 -1.34 -24.92 -11.06
CA PRO A 191 -0.63 -23.83 -10.39
C PRO A 191 -0.60 -24.06 -8.89
N ILE A 192 0.41 -23.51 -8.23
CA ILE A 192 0.52 -23.49 -6.77
C ILE A 192 0.15 -22.07 -6.30
N PRO A 193 -0.90 -21.91 -5.48
CA PRO A 193 -1.29 -20.61 -4.95
C PRO A 193 -0.16 -19.91 -4.19
N GLY A 194 -0.20 -18.58 -4.15
CA GLY A 194 0.67 -17.79 -3.30
C GLY A 194 0.37 -17.97 -1.80
N GLU A 195 1.26 -17.47 -0.96
CA GLU A 195 1.14 -17.58 0.48
C GLU A 195 0.00 -16.70 1.02
N LYS A 196 -0.70 -17.19 2.03
CA LYS A 196 -1.72 -16.43 2.75
C LYS A 196 -1.06 -15.43 3.69
N ILE A 197 -1.45 -14.16 3.59
CA ILE A 197 -0.98 -13.07 4.44
C ILE A 197 -2.06 -12.69 5.43
N GLN A 198 -1.75 -12.77 6.73
CA GLN A 198 -2.65 -12.32 7.80
C GLN A 198 -2.20 -10.98 8.35
N LEU A 199 -3.03 -9.96 8.17
CA LEU A 199 -2.78 -8.61 8.67
C LEU A 199 -3.22 -8.44 10.12
N ALA A 200 -2.65 -7.44 10.78
CA ALA A 200 -3.11 -6.96 12.09
C ALA A 200 -4.42 -6.16 11.98
N LEU A 201 -4.80 -5.73 10.79
CA LEU A 201 -5.99 -4.95 10.48
C LEU A 201 -7.27 -5.63 11.01
N ASP A 202 -8.17 -4.86 11.61
CA ASP A 202 -9.56 -5.24 11.89
C ASP A 202 -10.46 -4.63 10.81
N LEU A 203 -11.03 -5.47 9.95
CA LEU A 203 -11.82 -5.03 8.79
C LEU A 203 -13.01 -4.15 9.20
N GLU A 204 -13.62 -4.45 10.31
CA GLU A 204 -14.79 -3.70 10.75
C GLU A 204 -14.42 -2.30 11.27
N LEU A 205 -13.29 -2.17 11.99
CA LEU A 205 -12.76 -0.85 12.36
C LEU A 205 -12.37 -0.04 11.13
N GLN A 206 -11.76 -0.69 10.15
CA GLN A 206 -11.39 -0.08 8.88
C GLN A 206 -12.62 0.47 8.14
N LYS A 207 -13.67 -0.34 8.00
CA LYS A 207 -14.94 0.07 7.40
C LYS A 207 -15.60 1.21 8.16
N LYS A 208 -15.70 1.07 9.49
CA LYS A 208 -16.29 2.13 10.33
C LYS A 208 -15.53 3.44 10.17
N GLY A 209 -14.19 3.39 10.20
CA GLY A 209 -13.35 4.56 9.98
C GLY A 209 -13.60 5.21 8.62
N TYR A 210 -13.62 4.42 7.56
CA TYR A 210 -13.89 4.91 6.22
C TYR A 210 -15.27 5.57 6.11
N GLU A 211 -16.31 4.93 6.59
CA GLU A 211 -17.69 5.49 6.58
C GLU A 211 -17.80 6.84 7.30
N LEU A 212 -17.02 7.04 8.36
CA LEU A 212 -17.02 8.31 9.11
C LEU A 212 -16.36 9.46 8.35
N VAL A 213 -15.47 9.17 7.40
CA VAL A 213 -14.67 10.21 6.72
C VAL A 213 -14.76 10.21 5.21
N LYS A 214 -15.53 9.32 4.58
CA LYS A 214 -15.58 9.14 3.11
C LYS A 214 -15.90 10.41 2.31
N ASN A 215 -16.51 11.42 2.94
CA ASN A 215 -16.91 12.66 2.29
C ASN A 215 -15.98 13.84 2.60
N VAL A 216 -14.87 13.61 3.29
CA VAL A 216 -13.90 14.64 3.67
C VAL A 216 -12.47 14.15 3.44
N LYS A 217 -11.51 15.06 3.29
CA LYS A 217 -10.11 14.72 3.25
C LYS A 217 -9.61 14.40 4.66
N ALA A 218 -9.28 13.15 4.92
CA ALA A 218 -8.91 12.73 6.27
C ALA A 218 -7.94 11.54 6.29
N ALA A 219 -7.24 11.42 7.39
CA ALA A 219 -6.45 10.26 7.77
C ALA A 219 -6.87 9.76 9.15
N ILE A 220 -7.07 8.45 9.29
CA ILE A 220 -7.29 7.78 10.57
C ILE A 220 -6.28 6.66 10.70
N ILE A 221 -5.54 6.65 11.79
CA ILE A 221 -4.66 5.54 12.16
C ILE A 221 -5.06 5.01 13.54
N VAL A 222 -5.26 3.71 13.63
CA VAL A 222 -5.62 3.01 14.86
C VAL A 222 -4.56 1.96 15.14
N THR A 223 -3.98 1.98 16.32
CA THR A 223 -2.89 1.08 16.71
C THR A 223 -3.19 0.32 18.00
N ASN A 224 -2.51 -0.81 18.19
CA ASN A 224 -2.32 -1.40 19.50
C ASN A 224 -0.99 -0.85 20.05
N PRO A 225 -1.02 0.03 21.07
CA PRO A 225 0.19 0.70 21.53
C PRO A 225 1.22 -0.24 22.16
N LYS A 226 0.83 -1.45 22.59
CA LYS A 226 1.72 -2.42 23.22
C LYS A 226 2.56 -3.20 22.20
N THR A 227 2.00 -3.41 20.99
CA THR A 227 2.63 -4.26 19.96
C THR A 227 3.08 -3.47 18.74
N GLY A 228 2.54 -2.26 18.53
CA GLY A 228 2.70 -1.48 17.30
C GLY A 228 1.83 -2.00 16.13
N GLU A 229 0.93 -2.97 16.36
CA GLU A 229 0.02 -3.47 15.33
C GLU A 229 -0.91 -2.37 14.83
N ILE A 230 -1.01 -2.24 13.50
CA ILE A 230 -1.96 -1.34 12.83
C ILE A 230 -3.32 -2.03 12.75
N LEU A 231 -4.28 -1.55 13.53
CA LEU A 231 -5.64 -2.09 13.59
C LEU A 231 -6.56 -1.50 12.52
N ALA A 232 -6.33 -0.24 12.14
CA ALA A 232 -6.97 0.41 11.00
C ALA A 232 -6.07 1.51 10.44
N SER A 233 -6.11 1.72 9.12
CA SER A 233 -5.39 2.78 8.41
C SER A 233 -6.28 3.28 7.27
N VAL A 234 -6.95 4.41 7.49
CA VAL A 234 -7.92 5.00 6.57
C VAL A 234 -7.37 6.28 5.98
N SER A 235 -7.42 6.40 4.68
CA SER A 235 -7.15 7.63 3.93
C SER A 235 -8.37 7.95 3.07
N SER A 236 -8.84 9.18 3.12
CA SER A 236 -10.00 9.66 2.36
C SER A 236 -9.67 11.01 1.71
N PRO A 237 -10.16 11.26 0.46
CA PRO A 237 -10.90 10.33 -0.38
C PRO A 237 -10.07 9.09 -0.74
N SER A 238 -10.74 8.04 -1.22
CA SER A 238 -10.12 6.77 -1.57
C SER A 238 -10.50 6.36 -3.00
N PHE A 239 -9.96 5.26 -3.44
CA PHE A 239 -10.20 4.64 -4.73
C PHE A 239 -10.68 3.20 -4.55
N SER A 240 -11.13 2.55 -5.62
CA SER A 240 -11.46 1.12 -5.59
C SER A 240 -10.30 0.29 -6.14
N SER A 241 -9.73 -0.59 -5.33
CA SER A 241 -8.73 -1.57 -5.80
C SER A 241 -9.30 -2.49 -6.88
N GLN A 242 -10.62 -2.72 -6.87
CA GLN A 242 -11.29 -3.56 -7.85
C GLN A 242 -11.28 -2.94 -9.26
N ASP A 243 -11.34 -1.61 -9.37
CA ASP A 243 -11.33 -0.91 -10.66
C ASP A 243 -10.02 -1.12 -11.42
N PHE A 244 -8.91 -1.22 -10.69
CA PHE A 244 -7.59 -1.54 -11.27
C PHE A 244 -7.51 -3.00 -11.73
N GLU A 245 -8.15 -3.91 -11.00
CA GLU A 245 -8.21 -5.31 -11.41
C GLU A 245 -9.06 -5.49 -12.67
N ASP A 246 -10.20 -4.81 -12.72
CA ASP A 246 -11.16 -4.92 -13.82
C ASP A 246 -10.80 -4.01 -15.01
N ASN A 247 -9.67 -3.26 -14.94
CA ASN A 247 -9.20 -2.28 -15.94
C ASN A 247 -10.31 -1.26 -16.33
N SER A 248 -10.96 -0.69 -15.31
CA SER A 248 -11.98 0.35 -15.51
C SER A 248 -11.32 1.68 -15.86
N ASP A 249 -10.99 1.90 -17.13
CA ASP A 249 -10.25 3.09 -17.60
C ASP A 249 -10.93 4.39 -17.15
N ILE A 250 -12.26 4.46 -17.18
CA ILE A 250 -13.02 5.65 -16.78
C ILE A 250 -12.79 5.97 -15.30
N ASN A 251 -12.89 4.96 -14.42
CA ASN A 251 -12.71 5.15 -12.99
C ASN A 251 -11.25 5.45 -12.67
N ILE A 252 -10.30 4.71 -13.24
CA ILE A 252 -8.86 4.94 -13.05
C ILE A 252 -8.48 6.36 -13.48
N GLN A 253 -8.96 6.80 -14.67
CA GLN A 253 -8.71 8.15 -15.14
C GLN A 253 -9.31 9.21 -14.19
N SER A 254 -10.50 8.95 -13.63
CA SER A 254 -11.10 9.83 -12.63
C SER A 254 -10.25 9.98 -11.36
N TYR A 255 -9.62 8.89 -10.90
CA TYR A 255 -8.71 8.95 -9.74
C TYR A 255 -7.44 9.75 -10.04
N LEU A 256 -6.87 9.59 -11.25
CA LEU A 256 -5.65 10.29 -11.67
C LEU A 256 -5.84 11.80 -11.90
N THR A 257 -7.06 12.24 -12.24
CA THR A 257 -7.37 13.65 -12.53
C THR A 257 -8.08 14.36 -11.37
N ASN A 258 -8.42 13.64 -10.31
CA ASN A 258 -9.11 14.20 -9.15
C ASN A 258 -8.17 15.09 -8.33
N LYS A 259 -8.58 16.35 -8.11
CA LYS A 259 -7.82 17.33 -7.34
C LYS A 259 -7.66 16.99 -5.85
N ASP A 260 -8.47 16.04 -5.37
CA ASP A 260 -8.44 15.59 -3.97
C ASP A 260 -7.54 14.37 -3.76
N ASP A 261 -6.81 13.93 -4.81
CA ASP A 261 -5.79 12.88 -4.79
C ASP A 261 -6.21 11.61 -4.06
N PRO A 262 -7.22 10.84 -4.56
CA PRO A 262 -7.70 9.63 -3.90
C PRO A 262 -6.66 8.51 -3.84
N LEU A 263 -5.63 8.54 -4.69
CA LEU A 263 -4.52 7.57 -4.67
C LEU A 263 -3.46 7.91 -3.61
N PHE A 264 -3.50 9.10 -3.03
CA PHE A 264 -2.55 9.56 -2.03
C PHE A 264 -2.88 9.00 -0.64
N ASN A 265 -1.90 8.31 -0.03
CA ASN A 265 -2.08 7.76 1.32
C ASN A 265 -1.78 8.82 2.39
N ARG A 266 -2.80 9.55 2.82
CA ARG A 266 -2.70 10.62 3.81
C ARG A 266 -2.12 10.19 5.15
N VAL A 267 -2.20 8.89 5.48
CA VAL A 267 -1.69 8.36 6.75
C VAL A 267 -0.17 8.34 6.79
N ALA A 268 0.47 7.91 5.69
CA ALA A 268 1.91 7.67 5.64
C ALA A 268 2.66 8.64 4.72
N GLU A 269 2.03 9.11 3.63
CA GLU A 269 2.66 9.99 2.64
C GLU A 269 2.34 11.48 2.93
N GLY A 270 1.27 11.80 3.68
CA GLY A 270 0.86 13.17 3.95
C GLY A 270 1.70 13.83 5.05
N ILE A 271 2.31 14.99 4.74
CA ILE A 271 3.06 15.81 5.69
C ILE A 271 2.20 17.00 6.09
N TYR A 272 1.87 17.10 7.38
CA TYR A 272 1.02 18.14 7.92
C TYR A 272 1.63 18.77 9.17
N PRO A 273 1.38 20.06 9.45
CA PRO A 273 1.70 20.63 10.75
C PRO A 273 0.88 19.88 11.82
N PRO A 274 1.54 19.32 12.85
CA PRO A 274 0.84 18.53 13.87
C PRO A 274 0.01 19.37 14.84
N GLY A 275 0.25 20.67 14.89
CA GLY A 275 -0.41 21.55 15.85
C GLY A 275 -0.19 21.10 17.29
N SER A 276 -1.17 21.35 18.13
CA SER A 276 -1.07 21.12 19.58
C SER A 276 -0.84 19.67 20.03
N ILE A 277 -0.93 18.66 19.14
CA ILE A 277 -0.54 17.30 19.52
C ILE A 277 1.00 17.16 19.64
N PHE A 278 1.77 18.02 18.97
CA PHE A 278 3.23 18.10 19.10
C PHE A 278 3.69 18.59 20.48
N LYS A 279 2.83 19.27 21.25
CA LYS A 279 3.10 19.74 22.61
C LYS A 279 3.53 18.60 23.56
N LEU A 280 3.13 17.36 23.28
CA LEU A 280 3.57 16.18 24.05
C LEU A 280 5.09 15.96 23.91
N VAL A 281 5.63 16.19 22.72
CA VAL A 281 7.08 16.11 22.45
C VAL A 281 7.81 17.27 23.11
N VAL A 282 7.26 18.49 23.00
CA VAL A 282 7.85 19.70 23.62
C VAL A 282 7.84 19.60 25.15
N ALA A 283 6.75 19.08 25.74
CA ALA A 283 6.67 18.81 27.17
C ALA A 283 7.75 17.82 27.63
N THR A 284 7.94 16.74 26.88
CA THR A 284 9.00 15.77 27.16
C THR A 284 10.38 16.40 27.09
N ALA A 285 10.65 17.17 26.04
CA ALA A 285 11.92 17.90 25.89
C ALA A 285 12.17 18.86 27.06
N GLY A 286 11.15 19.62 27.47
CA GLY A 286 11.24 20.57 28.56
C GLY A 286 11.55 19.91 29.91
N LEU A 287 10.91 18.79 30.22
CA LEU A 287 11.11 18.04 31.46
C LEU A 287 12.47 17.33 31.49
N GLU A 288 12.78 16.58 30.45
CA GLU A 288 14.01 15.75 30.41
C GLU A 288 15.29 16.60 30.29
N GLU A 289 15.21 17.75 29.64
CA GLU A 289 16.32 18.74 29.59
C GLU A 289 16.32 19.69 30.80
N LYS A 290 15.44 19.48 31.78
CA LYS A 290 15.33 20.27 33.02
C LYS A 290 15.09 21.77 32.78
N ALA A 291 14.49 22.11 31.65
CA ALA A 291 14.05 23.48 31.36
C ALA A 291 12.81 23.88 32.16
N ILE A 292 12.01 22.87 32.53
CA ILE A 292 10.87 22.93 33.44
C ILE A 292 10.87 21.70 34.37
N ASP A 293 10.09 21.78 35.44
CA ASP A 293 9.76 20.68 36.34
C ASP A 293 8.25 20.63 36.64
N GLU A 294 7.82 19.71 37.49
CA GLU A 294 6.43 19.53 37.90
C GLU A 294 5.80 20.72 38.61
N LYS A 295 6.65 21.59 39.22
CA LYS A 295 6.23 22.77 39.99
C LYS A 295 6.29 24.05 39.17
N THR A 296 6.76 23.95 37.93
CA THR A 296 6.88 25.11 37.04
C THR A 296 5.51 25.64 36.69
N GLU A 297 5.22 26.85 37.08
CA GLU A 297 4.03 27.62 36.75
C GLU A 297 4.40 28.79 35.84
N ILE A 298 3.58 29.04 34.84
CA ILE A 298 3.71 30.15 33.89
C ILE A 298 2.37 30.93 33.85
N GLU A 299 2.43 32.25 34.00
CA GLU A 299 1.25 33.09 33.95
C GLU A 299 0.81 33.29 32.48
N ASP A 300 -0.40 32.85 32.15
CA ASP A 300 -1.08 33.16 30.88
C ASP A 300 -1.83 34.50 30.98
N LYS A 301 -1.27 35.51 30.31
CA LYS A 301 -1.86 36.86 30.15
C LYS A 301 -2.59 37.04 28.82
N GLY A 302 -2.84 35.91 28.10
CA GLY A 302 -3.51 35.89 26.81
C GLY A 302 -2.59 36.01 25.61
N SER A 303 -1.48 36.76 25.71
CA SER A 303 -0.52 36.90 24.61
C SER A 303 0.92 37.14 25.10
N ILE A 304 1.89 36.91 24.21
CA ILE A 304 3.32 37.15 24.42
C ILE A 304 3.93 37.76 23.16
N LYS A 305 4.98 38.57 23.31
CA LYS A 305 5.69 39.18 22.19
C LYS A 305 7.04 38.51 21.91
N ALA A 306 7.36 38.32 20.62
CA ALA A 306 8.68 38.01 20.15
C ALA A 306 9.09 39.00 19.04
N GLY A 307 9.95 39.96 19.40
CA GLY A 307 10.25 41.11 18.54
C GLY A 307 8.99 41.99 18.29
N ALA A 308 8.67 42.21 17.03
CA ALA A 308 7.48 42.97 16.61
C ALA A 308 6.19 42.11 16.57
N THR A 309 6.32 40.76 16.61
CA THR A 309 5.17 39.84 16.47
C THR A 309 4.55 39.51 17.82
N THR A 310 3.23 39.49 17.87
CA THR A 310 2.45 39.08 19.05
C THR A 310 1.87 37.68 18.81
N PHE A 311 2.07 36.77 19.75
CA PHE A 311 1.58 35.38 19.78
C PHE A 311 0.50 35.26 20.85
N GLY A 312 -0.69 34.82 20.47
CA GLY A 312 -1.83 34.68 21.36
C GLY A 312 -2.05 33.23 21.81
N ASN A 313 -2.68 33.09 22.99
CA ASN A 313 -3.29 31.84 23.39
C ASN A 313 -4.66 31.69 22.70
N TRP A 314 -5.00 30.52 22.19
CA TRP A 314 -6.27 30.25 21.50
C TRP A 314 -7.50 30.69 22.32
N TYR A 315 -7.48 30.49 23.65
CA TYR A 315 -8.57 30.84 24.55
C TYR A 315 -8.77 32.36 24.64
N PHE A 316 -7.67 33.11 24.61
CA PHE A 316 -7.71 34.58 24.55
C PHE A 316 -8.19 35.07 23.17
N LEU A 317 -7.67 34.49 22.09
CA LEU A 317 -8.01 34.90 20.73
C LEU A 317 -9.48 34.65 20.40
N GLN A 318 -10.06 33.54 20.89
CA GLN A 318 -11.46 33.19 20.60
C GLN A 318 -12.46 33.81 21.60
N TYR A 319 -12.10 33.93 22.87
CA TYR A 319 -13.05 34.29 23.94
C TYR A 319 -12.64 35.53 24.76
N GLY A 320 -11.50 36.14 24.49
CA GLY A 320 -10.97 37.27 25.26
C GLY A 320 -10.60 36.92 26.70
N LYS A 321 -10.44 35.63 27.03
CA LYS A 321 -10.20 35.14 28.40
C LYS A 321 -8.78 34.61 28.56
N VAL A 322 -8.27 34.64 29.80
CA VAL A 322 -6.94 34.17 30.18
C VAL A 322 -7.05 33.04 31.20
N GLU A 323 -6.03 32.17 31.24
CA GLU A 323 -6.00 31.02 32.17
C GLU A 323 -5.31 31.34 33.51
N GLY A 324 -4.60 32.48 33.63
CA GLY A 324 -3.81 32.81 34.83
C GLY A 324 -2.61 31.91 35.03
N MET A 325 -2.37 31.45 36.26
CA MET A 325 -1.28 30.52 36.54
C MET A 325 -1.58 29.13 35.96
N VAL A 326 -0.63 28.62 35.23
CA VAL A 326 -0.73 27.36 34.47
C VAL A 326 0.50 26.50 34.73
N ASP A 327 0.28 25.30 35.28
CA ASP A 327 1.28 24.23 35.35
C ASP A 327 1.25 23.35 34.09
N LEU A 328 2.15 22.36 33.98
CA LEU A 328 2.23 21.49 32.82
C LEU A 328 0.94 20.67 32.60
N VAL A 329 0.36 20.10 33.66
CA VAL A 329 -0.85 19.26 33.55
C VAL A 329 -2.03 20.11 33.04
N LYS A 330 -2.21 21.29 33.60
CA LYS A 330 -3.22 22.27 33.13
C LYS A 330 -2.92 22.75 31.70
N ALA A 331 -1.64 22.95 31.35
CA ALA A 331 -1.23 23.35 30.01
C ALA A 331 -1.59 22.29 28.95
N ILE A 332 -1.40 21.00 29.24
CA ILE A 332 -1.82 19.91 28.35
C ILE A 332 -3.35 19.83 28.30
N ARG A 333 -4.02 19.86 29.47
CA ARG A 333 -5.48 19.82 29.61
C ARG A 333 -6.16 20.90 28.79
N ARG A 334 -5.68 22.14 28.89
CA ARG A 334 -6.27 23.33 28.25
C ARG A 334 -5.64 23.64 26.89
N SER A 335 -4.62 22.88 26.51
CA SER A 335 -3.84 23.16 25.30
C SER A 335 -3.23 24.57 25.27
N ASN A 336 -2.78 25.08 26.42
CA ASN A 336 -2.34 26.47 26.60
C ASN A 336 -1.09 26.78 25.77
N ASP A 337 -1.17 27.76 24.86
CA ASP A 337 -0.07 28.11 23.95
C ASP A 337 1.02 28.90 24.67
N ILE A 338 0.65 29.84 25.58
CA ILE A 338 1.62 30.66 26.30
C ILE A 338 2.59 29.82 27.13
N PHE A 339 2.07 28.80 27.79
CA PHE A 339 2.92 27.85 28.53
C PHE A 339 3.94 27.21 27.60
N PHE A 340 3.50 26.69 26.46
CA PHE A 340 4.38 26.00 25.53
C PHE A 340 5.34 26.94 24.79
N TYR A 341 4.98 28.19 24.50
CA TYR A 341 5.94 29.18 24.01
C TYR A 341 7.10 29.36 24.98
N LYS A 342 6.80 29.49 26.28
CA LYS A 342 7.81 29.66 27.32
C LYS A 342 8.63 28.38 27.56
N VAL A 343 8.03 27.20 27.46
CA VAL A 343 8.76 25.94 27.50
C VAL A 343 9.75 25.86 26.35
N GLY A 344 9.30 26.19 25.13
CA GLY A 344 10.17 26.19 23.96
C GLY A 344 11.31 27.21 24.05
N GLU A 345 11.03 28.41 24.54
CA GLU A 345 12.04 29.44 24.78
C GLU A 345 13.14 28.96 25.76
N LYS A 346 12.73 28.33 26.87
CA LYS A 346 13.66 27.77 27.87
C LYS A 346 14.43 26.54 27.37
N THR A 347 13.79 25.69 26.58
CA THR A 347 14.35 24.43 26.09
C THR A 347 15.27 24.67 24.91
N GLY A 348 14.88 25.51 23.97
CA GLY A 348 15.57 25.79 22.72
C GLY A 348 15.30 24.77 21.62
N VAL A 349 15.38 25.25 20.36
CA VAL A 349 15.03 24.46 19.16
C VAL A 349 15.84 23.18 19.03
N GLU A 350 17.15 23.20 19.32
CA GLU A 350 18.02 22.04 19.12
C GLU A 350 17.66 20.88 20.07
N LYS A 351 17.25 21.18 21.29
CA LYS A 351 16.80 20.17 22.25
C LYS A 351 15.41 19.64 21.89
N ILE A 352 14.50 20.47 21.40
CA ILE A 352 13.20 20.05 20.87
C ILE A 352 13.43 19.11 19.67
N LYS A 353 14.31 19.48 18.74
CA LYS A 353 14.70 18.62 17.63
C LYS A 353 15.27 17.28 18.09
N LYS A 354 16.21 17.29 19.02
CA LYS A 354 16.80 16.06 19.62
C LYS A 354 15.71 15.11 20.12
N TRP A 355 14.74 15.63 20.87
CA TRP A 355 13.64 14.80 21.38
C TRP A 355 12.67 14.35 20.30
N SER A 356 12.40 15.18 19.29
CA SER A 356 11.66 14.77 18.11
C SER A 356 12.33 13.59 17.39
N ASP A 357 13.66 13.64 17.21
CA ASP A 357 14.45 12.54 16.63
C ASP A 357 14.39 11.25 17.48
N ILE A 358 14.34 11.38 18.81
CA ILE A 358 14.20 10.25 19.76
C ILE A 358 12.82 9.60 19.62
N PHE A 359 11.76 10.37 19.39
CA PHE A 359 10.42 9.89 19.08
C PHE A 359 10.30 9.31 17.65
N GLY A 360 11.35 9.41 16.82
CA GLY A 360 11.35 8.92 15.46
C GLY A 360 10.72 9.87 14.44
N LEU A 361 10.42 11.12 14.80
CA LEU A 361 9.94 12.14 13.90
C LEU A 361 11.05 12.61 12.94
N GLY A 362 10.70 13.03 11.73
CA GLY A 362 11.66 13.43 10.70
C GLY A 362 12.44 12.24 10.12
N LYS A 363 11.90 11.02 10.22
CA LYS A 363 12.48 9.78 9.69
C LYS A 363 11.38 8.83 9.27
N LEU A 364 11.70 7.94 8.32
CA LEU A 364 10.80 6.85 7.94
C LEU A 364 10.50 5.94 9.14
N THR A 365 9.23 5.59 9.31
CA THR A 365 8.79 4.67 10.38
C THR A 365 9.16 3.22 10.10
N LYS A 366 9.52 2.94 8.84
CA LYS A 366 9.83 1.60 8.30
C LYS A 366 8.63 0.67 8.34
N ILE A 367 7.44 1.19 8.13
CA ILE A 367 6.22 0.40 8.00
C ILE A 367 6.29 -0.55 6.78
N GLY A 368 7.08 -0.19 5.77
CA GLY A 368 7.27 -0.97 4.54
C GLY A 368 6.35 -0.55 3.39
N LEU A 369 5.45 0.40 3.63
CA LEU A 369 4.66 1.07 2.58
C LEU A 369 5.42 2.30 2.07
N ASP A 370 4.90 2.91 1.01
CA ASP A 370 5.35 4.23 0.60
C ASP A 370 5.04 5.22 1.74
N GLU A 371 6.05 5.97 2.22
CA GLU A 371 5.95 6.86 3.39
C GLU A 371 6.91 8.05 3.26
N GLU A 372 6.57 9.16 3.94
CA GLU A 372 7.37 10.38 3.98
C GLU A 372 8.03 10.57 5.35
N GLU A 373 9.23 11.17 5.35
CA GLU A 373 10.00 11.39 6.58
C GLU A 373 9.45 12.53 7.44
N GLY A 374 8.71 13.48 6.83
CA GLY A 374 8.32 14.72 7.50
C GLY A 374 9.50 15.69 7.66
N ILE A 375 9.25 16.80 8.35
CA ILE A 375 10.23 17.88 8.54
C ILE A 375 10.28 18.26 10.02
N ILE A 376 11.43 18.09 10.66
CA ILE A 376 11.70 18.62 12.00
C ILE A 376 12.79 19.71 11.87
N PRO A 377 12.39 20.98 11.97
CA PRO A 377 13.32 22.08 11.71
C PRO A 377 14.33 22.26 12.85
N SER A 378 15.48 22.85 12.51
CA SER A 378 16.50 23.33 13.44
C SER A 378 17.08 24.64 12.93
N SER A 379 17.89 25.32 13.75
CA SER A 379 18.60 26.52 13.32
C SER A 379 19.48 26.23 12.09
N PHE A 380 20.14 25.06 12.07
CA PHE A 380 20.95 24.63 10.96
C PHE A 380 20.10 24.38 9.69
N TRP A 381 18.99 23.63 9.83
CA TRP A 381 18.08 23.37 8.71
C TRP A 381 17.55 24.66 8.08
N LYS A 382 17.09 25.63 8.89
CA LYS A 382 16.57 26.90 8.38
C LYS A 382 17.64 27.69 7.63
N LYS A 383 18.86 27.72 8.16
CA LYS A 383 19.99 28.38 7.52
C LYS A 383 20.38 27.74 6.18
N GLU A 384 20.43 26.39 6.13
CA GLU A 384 20.82 25.67 4.91
C GLU A 384 19.74 25.66 3.84
N VAL A 385 18.46 25.45 4.23
CA VAL A 385 17.36 25.29 3.28
C VAL A 385 16.75 26.63 2.87
N LEU A 386 16.46 27.50 3.85
CA LEU A 386 15.77 28.77 3.61
C LEU A 386 16.73 29.97 3.52
N LYS A 387 18.02 29.77 3.86
CA LYS A 387 19.06 30.84 3.91
C LYS A 387 18.73 31.96 4.90
N GLU A 388 18.01 31.63 5.95
CA GLU A 388 17.56 32.55 6.99
C GLU A 388 18.06 32.13 8.38
N ASN A 389 18.18 33.11 9.28
CA ASN A 389 18.48 32.84 10.67
C ASN A 389 17.22 32.36 11.41
N TRP A 390 17.45 31.61 12.50
CA TRP A 390 16.40 31.22 13.43
C TRP A 390 16.06 32.35 14.38
N TYR A 391 14.78 32.66 14.54
CA TYR A 391 14.30 33.70 15.43
C TYR A 391 13.43 33.11 16.57
N LEU A 392 13.20 33.87 17.61
CA LEU A 392 12.37 33.43 18.75
C LEU A 392 10.94 33.07 18.33
N GLY A 393 10.36 33.80 17.36
CA GLY A 393 9.06 33.48 16.79
C GLY A 393 8.99 32.10 16.14
N ASP A 394 10.09 31.63 15.49
CA ASP A 394 10.16 30.28 14.94
C ASP A 394 10.10 29.23 16.06
N THR A 395 10.77 29.52 17.19
CA THR A 395 10.70 28.64 18.38
C THR A 395 9.29 28.59 18.95
N TYR A 396 8.58 29.71 19.00
CA TYR A 396 7.19 29.73 19.48
C TYR A 396 6.28 28.90 18.58
N ASN A 397 6.34 29.11 17.27
CA ASN A 397 5.58 28.30 16.31
C ASN A 397 5.90 26.81 16.44
N LEU A 398 7.18 26.44 16.46
CA LEU A 398 7.60 25.04 16.66
C LEU A 398 7.04 24.44 17.96
N SER A 399 7.02 25.22 19.05
CA SER A 399 6.57 24.75 20.37
C SER A 399 5.10 24.37 20.45
N ILE A 400 4.29 24.83 19.49
CA ILE A 400 2.89 24.48 19.37
C ILE A 400 2.60 23.60 18.13
N GLY A 401 3.65 23.11 17.47
CA GLY A 401 3.52 22.24 16.29
C GLY A 401 3.12 22.97 15.02
N GLN A 402 3.56 24.23 14.86
CA GLN A 402 3.31 25.10 13.73
C GLN A 402 4.63 25.56 13.08
N GLY A 403 4.52 26.42 12.09
CA GLY A 403 5.66 26.94 11.34
C GLY A 403 6.24 25.89 10.37
N TYR A 404 7.51 25.55 10.51
CA TYR A 404 8.20 24.66 9.56
C TYR A 404 8.08 23.17 9.91
N VAL A 405 7.49 22.81 11.04
CA VAL A 405 7.35 21.40 11.43
C VAL A 405 6.24 20.73 10.63
N GLY A 406 6.57 19.57 10.06
CA GLY A 406 5.63 18.72 9.34
C GLY A 406 5.82 17.26 9.71
N THR A 407 4.74 16.57 10.01
CA THR A 407 4.75 15.15 10.40
C THR A 407 3.66 14.39 9.66
N THR A 408 3.83 13.08 9.54
CA THR A 408 2.74 12.23 9.05
C THR A 408 1.79 11.84 10.20
N PRO A 409 0.50 11.57 9.92
CA PRO A 409 -0.42 11.02 10.92
C PRO A 409 0.10 9.74 11.57
N LEU A 410 0.76 8.87 10.83
CA LEU A 410 1.41 7.68 11.36
C LEU A 410 2.48 8.02 12.40
N GLN A 411 3.34 8.99 12.13
CA GLN A 411 4.36 9.41 13.09
C GLN A 411 3.74 9.93 14.38
N MET A 412 2.67 10.73 14.31
CA MET A 412 2.00 11.24 15.52
C MET A 412 1.26 10.15 16.29
N ALA A 413 0.76 9.11 15.62
CA ALA A 413 0.22 7.93 16.29
C ALA A 413 1.30 7.22 17.12
N LEU A 414 2.50 7.03 16.56
CA LEU A 414 3.63 6.41 17.29
C LEU A 414 4.07 7.25 18.50
N VAL A 415 4.05 8.58 18.40
CA VAL A 415 4.29 9.46 19.55
C VAL A 415 3.27 9.21 20.66
N THR A 416 1.99 9.08 20.30
CA THR A 416 0.91 8.80 21.25
C THR A 416 1.08 7.43 21.90
N ASP A 417 1.45 6.43 21.12
CA ASP A 417 1.70 5.07 21.61
C ASP A 417 2.80 5.01 22.66
N VAL A 418 3.84 5.86 22.53
CA VAL A 418 4.90 5.97 23.57
C VAL A 418 4.32 6.35 24.92
N PHE A 419 3.37 7.27 24.98
CA PHE A 419 2.71 7.63 26.24
C PHE A 419 1.73 6.54 26.69
N ALA A 420 1.00 5.95 25.76
CA ALA A 420 0.05 4.88 26.07
C ALA A 420 0.74 3.65 26.72
N ASN A 421 1.89 3.24 26.20
CA ASN A 421 2.58 2.01 26.61
C ASN A 421 3.68 2.20 27.68
N GLY A 422 3.80 3.41 28.24
CA GLY A 422 4.77 3.70 29.31
C GLY A 422 6.20 3.94 28.80
N GLY A 423 6.39 4.45 27.60
CA GLY A 423 7.67 4.97 27.10
C GLY A 423 8.40 4.08 26.09
N TYR A 424 7.70 3.22 25.37
CA TYR A 424 8.28 2.38 24.32
C TYR A 424 7.89 2.87 22.94
N LEU A 425 8.85 3.11 22.07
CA LEU A 425 8.64 3.36 20.66
C LEU A 425 8.63 2.01 19.93
N CYS A 426 7.45 1.60 19.46
CA CYS A 426 7.25 0.37 18.70
C CYS A 426 7.29 0.67 17.19
N ARG A 427 7.96 -0.20 16.43
CA ARG A 427 7.87 -0.15 14.97
C ARG A 427 6.44 -0.54 14.54
N PRO A 428 5.80 0.18 13.61
CA PRO A 428 4.48 -0.20 13.13
C PRO A 428 4.48 -1.58 12.48
N GLN A 429 3.49 -2.42 12.82
CA GLN A 429 3.35 -3.79 12.35
C GLN A 429 2.09 -3.94 11.51
N LEU A 430 2.25 -4.32 10.24
CA LEU A 430 1.14 -4.62 9.33
C LEU A 430 0.66 -6.06 9.48
N LEU A 431 1.55 -6.97 9.79
CA LEU A 431 1.23 -8.39 10.00
C LEU A 431 0.77 -8.61 11.43
N LYS A 432 -0.17 -9.53 11.61
CA LYS A 432 -0.58 -9.98 12.93
C LYS A 432 0.58 -10.69 13.62
N VAL A 433 0.94 -10.21 14.80
CA VAL A 433 1.95 -10.84 15.63
C VAL A 433 1.39 -12.16 16.17
N ARG A 434 1.90 -13.27 15.65
CA ARG A 434 1.59 -14.61 16.16
C ARG A 434 2.41 -14.81 17.42
N THR A 435 1.79 -15.09 18.55
CA THR A 435 2.32 -15.43 19.89
C THR A 435 3.79 -15.07 20.22
N ILE A 436 4.06 -14.73 21.48
CA ILE A 436 5.35 -14.38 22.06
C ILE A 436 6.50 -15.33 21.67
N HIS A 437 6.20 -16.59 21.30
CA HIS A 437 7.20 -17.60 20.92
C HIS A 437 7.79 -17.41 19.52
N GLU A 438 7.02 -16.88 18.56
CA GLU A 438 7.52 -16.56 17.21
C GLU A 438 8.24 -15.20 17.15
N LEU A 439 7.94 -14.28 18.08
CA LEU A 439 8.68 -13.02 18.28
C LEU A 439 10.14 -13.26 18.70
N SER A 440 10.43 -14.39 19.38
CA SER A 440 11.80 -14.71 19.84
C SER A 440 12.72 -15.18 18.71
N LEU A 441 12.17 -15.62 17.58
CA LEU A 441 12.93 -16.12 16.43
C LEU A 441 13.08 -15.08 15.29
N GLN A 442 12.24 -14.04 15.25
CA GLN A 442 12.26 -13.01 14.19
C GLN A 442 12.71 -11.61 14.65
N ASN A 443 13.62 -11.48 15.57
CA ASN A 443 14.20 -10.22 16.06
C ASN A 443 13.70 -9.67 17.39
N LYS A 444 14.70 -9.30 18.21
CA LYS A 444 14.72 -8.26 19.25
C LYS A 444 13.45 -7.40 19.23
N SER A 445 12.73 -7.34 20.34
CA SER A 445 11.43 -6.67 20.51
C SER A 445 11.26 -5.51 19.52
N SER A 446 10.16 -5.51 18.77
CA SER A 446 9.81 -4.45 17.82
C SER A 446 9.69 -3.07 18.50
N CYS A 447 9.73 -3.02 19.83
CA CYS A 447 9.59 -1.85 20.67
C CYS A 447 10.91 -1.54 21.40
N LYS A 448 11.37 -0.29 21.32
CA LYS A 448 12.55 0.23 22.01
C LYS A 448 12.12 1.14 23.16
N LYS A 449 12.61 0.89 24.37
CA LYS A 449 12.42 1.83 25.51
C LYS A 449 13.15 3.14 25.19
N LEU A 450 12.42 4.25 25.24
CA LEU A 450 13.00 5.58 25.09
C LEU A 450 13.61 6.04 26.42
N PRO A 451 14.62 6.94 26.38
CA PRO A 451 15.27 7.48 27.58
C PRO A 451 14.39 8.56 28.25
N ILE A 452 13.14 8.24 28.51
CA ILE A 452 12.15 9.12 29.15
C ILE A 452 11.91 8.61 30.55
N SER A 453 11.97 9.50 31.54
CA SER A 453 11.71 9.15 32.94
C SER A 453 10.24 8.77 33.14
N GLN A 454 9.97 7.84 34.04
CA GLN A 454 8.59 7.43 34.35
C GLN A 454 7.77 8.63 34.84
N LYS A 455 8.39 9.53 35.61
CA LYS A 455 7.76 10.75 36.09
C LYS A 455 7.27 11.64 34.95
N THR A 456 8.08 11.81 33.90
CA THR A 456 7.70 12.56 32.69
C THR A 456 6.51 11.90 31.98
N ILE A 457 6.54 10.59 31.81
CA ILE A 457 5.44 9.82 31.21
C ILE A 457 4.14 10.05 32.02
N ASP A 458 4.22 9.90 33.35
CA ASP A 458 3.05 9.99 34.23
C ASP A 458 2.42 11.39 34.23
N LEU A 459 3.25 12.45 34.26
CA LEU A 459 2.79 13.84 34.19
C LEU A 459 2.07 14.14 32.86
N ILE A 460 2.65 13.71 31.73
CA ILE A 460 2.07 13.93 30.42
C ILE A 460 0.76 13.13 30.28
N ARG A 461 0.76 11.86 30.70
CA ARG A 461 -0.44 11.02 30.72
C ARG A 461 -1.56 11.63 31.55
N GLU A 462 -1.23 12.18 32.75
CA GLU A 462 -2.23 12.84 33.59
C GLU A 462 -2.80 14.08 32.88
N GLY A 463 -1.98 14.89 32.22
CA GLY A 463 -2.45 16.01 31.39
C GLY A 463 -3.36 15.55 30.24
N MET A 464 -3.03 14.46 29.56
CA MET A 464 -3.85 13.86 28.50
C MET A 464 -5.18 13.30 29.02
N LYS A 465 -5.18 12.67 30.20
CA LYS A 465 -6.40 12.20 30.87
C LYS A 465 -7.32 13.38 31.21
N GLN A 466 -6.75 14.44 31.78
CA GLN A 466 -7.51 15.65 32.11
C GLN A 466 -8.00 16.39 30.86
N ALA A 467 -7.30 16.32 29.72
CA ALA A 467 -7.77 16.88 28.46
C ALA A 467 -9.06 16.20 27.97
N CYS A 468 -9.24 14.91 28.27
CA CYS A 468 -10.46 14.15 27.99
C CYS A 468 -11.43 14.07 29.20
N SER A 469 -11.31 14.99 30.17
CA SER A 469 -12.20 15.13 31.31
C SER A 469 -12.85 16.51 31.35
N ILE A 470 -13.89 16.69 32.16
CA ILE A 470 -14.64 17.97 32.28
C ILE A 470 -13.68 19.14 32.47
N GLY A 471 -13.81 20.14 31.62
CA GLY A 471 -12.93 21.31 31.58
C GLY A 471 -11.67 21.14 30.73
N GLY A 472 -11.48 20.02 30.08
CA GLY A 472 -10.46 19.81 29.05
C GLY A 472 -10.93 20.24 27.65
N THR A 473 -10.08 19.97 26.64
CA THR A 473 -10.39 20.30 25.23
C THR A 473 -11.00 19.11 24.46
N GLY A 474 -10.91 17.88 24.97
CA GLY A 474 -11.43 16.67 24.33
C GLY A 474 -12.88 16.36 24.71
N TRP A 475 -13.76 17.36 24.71
CA TRP A 475 -15.13 17.25 25.19
C TRP A 475 -15.97 16.11 24.59
N PRO A 476 -15.80 15.65 23.32
CA PRO A 476 -16.57 14.52 22.81
C PRO A 476 -16.31 13.20 23.55
N LEU A 477 -15.16 13.12 24.22
CA LEU A 477 -14.70 11.93 24.95
C LEU A 477 -14.89 12.02 26.48
N PHE A 478 -15.53 13.09 26.96
CA PHE A 478 -15.87 13.21 28.38
C PHE A 478 -16.85 12.09 28.78
N ASP A 479 -16.59 11.48 29.94
CA ASP A 479 -17.41 10.39 30.45
C ASP A 479 -17.74 9.30 29.41
N PHE A 480 -16.72 8.94 28.61
CA PHE A 480 -16.89 7.99 27.51
C PHE A 480 -17.42 6.65 28.02
N ILE A 481 -18.51 6.20 27.38
CA ILE A 481 -19.17 4.92 27.68
C ILE A 481 -19.23 4.09 26.39
N ALA A 482 -18.80 2.84 26.47
CA ALA A 482 -19.00 1.85 25.44
C ALA A 482 -19.81 0.67 26.02
N GLY A 483 -20.97 0.38 25.41
CA GLY A 483 -21.94 -0.55 25.97
C GLY A 483 -22.42 -0.11 27.36
N LYS A 484 -22.11 -0.88 28.39
CA LYS A 484 -22.41 -0.56 29.79
C LYS A 484 -21.22 -0.08 30.62
N THR A 485 -20.04 0.00 30.00
CA THR A 485 -18.79 0.26 30.71
C THR A 485 -18.33 1.70 30.47
N LYS A 486 -18.07 2.43 31.57
CA LYS A 486 -17.40 3.72 31.53
C LYS A 486 -15.89 3.46 31.40
N ILE A 487 -15.28 4.05 30.36
CA ILE A 487 -13.87 3.88 30.05
C ILE A 487 -13.18 5.24 30.12
N GLN A 488 -12.13 5.32 30.93
CA GLN A 488 -11.31 6.52 31.00
C GLN A 488 -10.43 6.61 29.76
N VAL A 489 -10.58 7.71 29.02
CA VAL A 489 -9.79 8.02 27.82
C VAL A 489 -8.75 9.09 28.17
N ALA A 490 -7.57 8.99 27.57
CA ALA A 490 -6.58 10.06 27.56
C ALA A 490 -6.41 10.57 26.12
N CYS A 491 -6.38 11.90 25.94
CA CYS A 491 -6.32 12.49 24.61
C CYS A 491 -5.56 13.81 24.55
N LYS A 492 -5.28 14.25 23.33
CA LYS A 492 -4.83 15.60 23.02
C LYS A 492 -5.46 16.04 21.71
N THR A 493 -6.15 17.16 21.75
CA THR A 493 -6.68 17.83 20.56
C THR A 493 -5.62 18.71 19.92
N GLY A 494 -5.70 18.89 18.62
CA GLY A 494 -4.87 19.78 17.83
C GLY A 494 -5.71 20.55 16.83
N THR A 495 -5.27 21.75 16.54
CA THR A 495 -5.78 22.62 15.49
C THR A 495 -4.55 23.23 14.85
N ALA A 496 -4.32 22.97 13.57
CA ALA A 496 -3.13 23.43 12.88
C ALA A 496 -3.52 24.28 11.67
N GLU A 497 -2.86 25.41 11.49
CA GLU A 497 -3.14 26.28 10.36
C GLU A 497 -2.91 25.55 9.03
N SER A 498 -3.84 25.73 8.10
CA SER A 498 -3.73 25.28 6.73
C SER A 498 -2.80 26.21 5.94
N GLN A 499 -2.13 25.68 4.92
CA GLN A 499 -1.32 26.51 4.01
C GLN A 499 -2.16 27.22 2.96
N THR A 500 -3.45 26.90 2.84
CA THR A 500 -4.37 27.58 1.94
C THR A 500 -4.81 28.91 2.55
N LYS A 501 -4.74 29.98 1.75
CA LYS A 501 -4.91 31.37 2.19
C LYS A 501 -6.22 31.64 2.94
N ASP A 502 -7.28 30.91 2.61
CA ASP A 502 -8.63 31.07 3.18
C ASP A 502 -9.17 29.73 3.75
N GLY A 503 -8.30 28.72 3.91
CA GLY A 503 -8.67 27.41 4.41
C GLY A 503 -8.93 27.39 5.91
N LEU A 504 -9.87 26.56 6.33
CA LEU A 504 -10.01 26.24 7.74
C LEU A 504 -8.76 25.50 8.24
N PRO A 505 -8.42 25.57 9.53
CA PRO A 505 -7.31 24.81 10.06
C PRO A 505 -7.55 23.30 9.97
N HIS A 506 -6.47 22.52 9.96
CA HIS A 506 -6.53 21.07 10.07
C HIS A 506 -6.99 20.65 11.47
N ALA A 507 -8.00 19.78 11.54
CA ALA A 507 -8.51 19.25 12.79
C ALA A 507 -7.77 17.97 13.19
N TRP A 508 -7.11 17.98 14.35
CA TRP A 508 -6.38 16.84 14.89
C TRP A 508 -6.94 16.36 16.22
N ILE A 509 -6.91 15.06 16.43
CA ILE A 509 -7.01 14.46 17.75
C ILE A 509 -6.14 13.21 17.82
N THR A 510 -5.52 13.01 18.98
CA THR A 510 -4.91 11.73 19.33
C THR A 510 -5.44 11.29 20.68
N ALA A 511 -5.73 10.00 20.84
CA ALA A 511 -6.30 9.44 22.06
C ALA A 511 -5.88 7.99 22.25
N PHE A 512 -5.85 7.53 23.49
CA PHE A 512 -5.71 6.11 23.82
C PHE A 512 -6.67 5.72 24.95
N ALA A 513 -7.05 4.47 24.97
CA ALA A 513 -7.98 3.89 25.96
C ALA A 513 -7.75 2.38 26.17
N PRO A 514 -8.11 1.82 27.34
CA PRO A 514 -8.36 2.52 28.62
C PRO A 514 -7.11 3.24 29.13
N TYR A 515 -7.26 4.27 29.96
CA TYR A 515 -6.12 5.02 30.52
C TYR A 515 -5.14 4.14 31.29
N ASP A 516 -5.64 3.28 32.19
CA ASP A 516 -4.79 2.47 33.07
C ASP A 516 -4.10 1.32 32.32
N ASN A 517 -4.78 0.69 31.36
CA ASN A 517 -4.25 -0.44 30.60
C ASN A 517 -4.57 -0.27 29.10
N PRO A 518 -3.86 0.60 28.38
CA PRO A 518 -4.17 0.92 26.99
C PRO A 518 -4.18 -0.30 26.07
N GLU A 519 -5.26 -0.44 25.29
CA GLU A 519 -5.47 -1.50 24.31
C GLU A 519 -5.54 -0.97 22.90
N ILE A 520 -5.94 0.29 22.77
CA ILE A 520 -6.14 0.98 21.49
C ILE A 520 -5.65 2.42 21.59
N SER A 521 -5.02 2.89 20.52
CA SER A 521 -4.70 4.29 20.28
C SER A 521 -5.27 4.73 18.93
N VAL A 522 -5.74 5.97 18.86
CA VAL A 522 -6.39 6.53 17.67
C VAL A 522 -5.80 7.89 17.39
N THR A 523 -5.31 8.13 16.18
CA THR A 523 -4.89 9.47 15.72
C THR A 523 -5.65 9.79 14.44
N ILE A 524 -6.26 10.97 14.42
CA ILE A 524 -7.13 11.44 13.34
C ILE A 524 -6.69 12.83 12.90
N LEU A 525 -6.61 12.99 11.59
CA LEU A 525 -6.50 14.27 10.89
C LEU A 525 -7.71 14.43 9.98
N VAL A 526 -8.32 15.61 9.99
CA VAL A 526 -9.24 16.06 8.94
C VAL A 526 -8.66 17.33 8.34
N GLU A 527 -8.30 17.28 7.05
CA GLU A 527 -7.76 18.43 6.34
C GLU A 527 -8.81 19.55 6.30
N GLU A 528 -8.39 20.77 6.66
CA GLU A 528 -9.27 21.95 6.66
C GLU A 528 -10.63 21.72 7.37
N GLY A 529 -10.62 20.83 8.37
CA GLY A 529 -11.82 20.43 9.11
C GLY A 529 -12.24 21.41 10.21
N GLY A 530 -11.39 22.39 10.55
CA GLY A 530 -11.65 23.32 11.63
C GLY A 530 -11.07 22.90 12.98
N GLN A 531 -11.88 22.88 14.04
CA GLN A 531 -11.42 22.56 15.39
C GLN A 531 -11.29 21.05 15.60
N GLY A 532 -10.17 20.62 16.18
CA GLY A 532 -9.93 19.20 16.47
C GLY A 532 -10.97 18.58 17.40
N SER A 533 -11.44 19.34 18.39
CA SER A 533 -12.51 18.91 19.31
C SER A 533 -13.83 18.67 18.60
N ASP A 534 -14.18 19.52 17.63
CA ASP A 534 -15.52 19.55 17.05
C ASP A 534 -15.67 18.56 15.89
N VAL A 535 -14.59 18.28 15.17
CA VAL A 535 -14.59 17.42 13.96
C VAL A 535 -13.89 16.10 14.22
N ALA A 536 -12.62 16.11 14.62
CA ALA A 536 -11.86 14.87 14.83
C ALA A 536 -12.29 14.13 16.11
N GLY A 537 -12.71 14.85 17.15
CA GLY A 537 -13.17 14.27 18.43
C GLY A 537 -14.35 13.30 18.30
N PRO A 538 -15.47 13.68 17.66
CA PRO A 538 -16.60 12.78 17.41
C PRO A 538 -16.20 11.52 16.63
N ILE A 539 -15.31 11.64 15.65
CA ILE A 539 -14.82 10.50 14.88
C ILE A 539 -14.03 9.55 15.80
N ALA A 540 -13.14 10.08 16.65
CA ALA A 540 -12.40 9.29 17.63
C ALA A 540 -13.33 8.54 18.60
N LYS A 541 -14.40 9.20 19.07
CA LYS A 541 -15.43 8.60 19.92
C LYS A 541 -16.08 7.38 19.26
N GLU A 542 -16.50 7.52 18.00
CA GLU A 542 -17.15 6.46 17.25
C GLU A 542 -16.20 5.27 16.97
N ILE A 543 -14.91 5.53 16.71
CA ILE A 543 -13.89 4.47 16.54
C ILE A 543 -13.69 3.71 17.85
N LEU A 544 -13.48 4.42 18.96
CA LEU A 544 -13.30 3.82 20.28
C LEU A 544 -14.55 3.02 20.69
N LYS A 545 -15.75 3.56 20.44
CA LYS A 545 -17.01 2.88 20.69
C LYS A 545 -17.10 1.57 19.89
N ALA A 546 -16.81 1.62 18.59
CA ALA A 546 -16.80 0.43 17.74
C ALA A 546 -15.81 -0.63 18.22
N TYR A 547 -14.67 -0.26 18.77
CA TYR A 547 -13.68 -1.20 19.32
C TYR A 547 -14.20 -1.89 20.58
N PHE A 548 -14.66 -1.13 21.57
CA PHE A 548 -15.04 -1.68 22.88
C PHE A 548 -16.40 -2.37 22.93
N GLU A 549 -17.37 -1.98 22.09
CA GLU A 549 -18.67 -2.63 22.02
C GLU A 549 -18.62 -4.03 21.41
N ARG A 550 -17.57 -4.37 20.66
CA ARG A 550 -17.37 -5.70 20.08
C ARG A 550 -16.61 -6.65 21.00
N SER A 551 -15.92 -6.11 21.97
CA SER A 551 -15.14 -6.90 22.95
C SER A 551 -16.00 -7.39 24.11
N GLN A 552 -17.29 -6.99 24.12
CA GLN A 552 -18.32 -7.46 25.04
C GLN A 552 -19.21 -8.49 24.37
#